data_cfec4a2e8a1e18ef734c011506f082a2
#
_entry.id   cfec4a2e8a1e18ef734c011506f082a2
#
_cell.length_a   1.000
_cell.length_b   1.000
_cell.length_c   1.000
_cell.angle_alpha   90.00
_cell.angle_beta   90.00
_cell.angle_gamma   90.00
#
_symmetry.space_group_name_H-M   'P 1'
#
loop_
_entity.id
_entity.type
_entity.pdbx_description
1 polymer ?
#
loop_
_entity_poly.entity_id
_entity_poly.type
_entity_poly.pdbx_seq_one_letter_code
_entity_poly.pdbx_strand_id
1 'polypeptide(L)'
;MPKSVSPNGRGTIWAWPSTMATKNDQWCRDNTIRPVLSMQAHSAPLGITFFNYSNSSTSADDCPDDGGFPKSMNGNAFIAFHGSWNRNPPTGYKVVRVPMGDNGNPTVDEAIDFFCHHDKSGSGAKWPNGFRPVDVVFDKCNRLLITSDGTGS
;
A
#
# COMPACT_ATOMS: atom_id res chain seq x y z
N MET A 1 4.76 3.82 -23.73
CA MET A 1 4.35 3.16 -22.49
C MET A 1 3.16 2.27 -22.80
N PRO A 2 3.19 0.98 -22.49
CA PRO A 2 2.03 0.14 -22.72
C PRO A 2 0.91 0.62 -21.82
N LYS A 3 -0.20 1.01 -22.44
CA LYS A 3 -1.46 1.22 -21.76
C LYS A 3 -2.06 -0.16 -21.51
N SER A 4 -1.89 -0.70 -20.34
CA SER A 4 -2.63 -1.89 -20.00
C SER A 4 -3.18 -1.80 -18.60
N VAL A 5 -4.27 -1.12 -18.52
CA VAL A 5 -5.22 -1.42 -17.45
C VAL A 5 -6.16 -2.43 -18.05
N SER A 6 -6.12 -3.65 -17.59
CA SER A 6 -7.17 -4.61 -17.89
C SER A 6 -8.50 -3.97 -17.47
N PRO A 7 -9.55 -4.00 -18.30
CA PRO A 7 -10.87 -3.48 -17.94
C PRO A 7 -11.44 -4.07 -16.64
N ASN A 8 -10.85 -5.12 -16.14
CA ASN A 8 -11.30 -5.87 -14.96
C ASN A 8 -10.41 -5.65 -13.72
N GLY A 9 -9.61 -4.58 -13.66
CA GLY A 9 -8.76 -4.28 -12.51
C GLY A 9 -7.68 -5.34 -12.21
N ARG A 10 -7.39 -6.22 -13.14
CA ARG A 10 -6.42 -7.28 -12.97
C ARG A 10 -5.04 -6.78 -13.34
N GLY A 11 -4.11 -6.94 -12.42
CA GLY A 11 -2.78 -6.38 -12.42
C GLY A 11 -2.07 -6.32 -13.75
N THR A 12 -1.33 -5.27 -13.91
CA THR A 12 -0.50 -5.00 -15.07
C THR A 12 0.90 -5.52 -14.82
N ILE A 13 1.42 -6.29 -15.74
CA ILE A 13 2.84 -6.62 -15.73
C ILE A 13 3.60 -5.46 -16.33
N TRP A 14 4.51 -4.92 -15.55
CA TRP A 14 5.50 -3.98 -16.06
C TRP A 14 6.54 -4.75 -16.85
N ALA A 15 6.48 -4.60 -18.18
CA ALA A 15 7.47 -5.19 -19.08
C ALA A 15 8.29 -4.11 -19.75
N TRP A 16 9.60 -4.29 -19.76
CA TRP A 16 10.48 -3.43 -20.55
C TRP A 16 10.22 -3.66 -22.05
N PRO A 17 10.22 -2.60 -22.86
CA PRO A 17 9.77 -2.64 -24.25
C PRO A 17 10.46 -3.69 -25.13
N SER A 18 11.71 -4.01 -24.84
CA SER A 18 12.52 -4.87 -25.71
C SER A 18 12.16 -6.35 -25.65
N THR A 19 11.53 -6.82 -24.57
CA THR A 19 11.30 -8.27 -24.40
C THR A 19 9.83 -8.65 -24.37
N MET A 20 8.94 -7.70 -24.04
CA MET A 20 7.53 -7.99 -23.83
C MET A 20 6.58 -7.15 -24.72
N ALA A 21 7.12 -6.24 -25.53
CA ALA A 21 6.32 -5.41 -26.45
C ALA A 21 5.51 -6.23 -27.47
N THR A 22 5.88 -7.48 -27.69
CA THR A 22 5.18 -8.41 -28.58
C THR A 22 4.08 -9.22 -27.87
N LYS A 23 3.94 -9.08 -26.55
CA LYS A 23 2.93 -9.81 -25.78
C LYS A 23 1.69 -8.95 -25.59
N ASN A 24 0.54 -9.53 -25.85
CA ASN A 24 -0.74 -8.88 -25.62
C ASN A 24 -1.32 -9.26 -24.24
N ASP A 25 -2.42 -8.61 -23.88
CA ASP A 25 -3.10 -8.85 -22.61
C ASP A 25 -3.57 -10.31 -22.45
N GLN A 26 -3.93 -10.98 -23.55
CA GLN A 26 -4.34 -12.37 -23.50
C GLN A 26 -3.16 -13.26 -23.10
N TRP A 27 -2.00 -13.04 -23.74
CA TRP A 27 -0.80 -13.77 -23.36
C TRP A 27 -0.45 -13.59 -21.87
N CYS A 28 -0.56 -12.36 -21.36
CA CYS A 28 -0.32 -12.07 -19.94
C CYS A 28 -1.29 -12.84 -19.03
N ARG A 29 -2.57 -12.87 -19.38
CA ARG A 29 -3.57 -13.63 -18.62
C ARG A 29 -3.28 -15.13 -18.59
N ASP A 30 -2.80 -15.68 -19.68
CA ASP A 30 -2.59 -17.12 -19.82
C ASP A 30 -1.26 -17.60 -19.23
N ASN A 31 -0.27 -16.70 -19.11
CA ASN A 31 1.11 -17.06 -18.77
C ASN A 31 1.61 -16.46 -17.45
N THR A 32 0.76 -15.76 -16.70
CA THR A 32 1.19 -15.14 -15.44
C THR A 32 0.20 -15.41 -14.30
N ILE A 33 0.72 -15.37 -13.08
CA ILE A 33 -0.11 -15.46 -11.88
C ILE A 33 -0.79 -14.11 -11.65
N ARG A 34 -2.09 -14.12 -11.39
CA ARG A 34 -2.86 -12.92 -11.09
C ARG A 34 -2.46 -12.35 -9.74
N PRO A 35 -2.42 -11.01 -9.57
CA PRO A 35 -2.29 -10.42 -8.26
C PRO A 35 -3.50 -10.78 -7.39
N VAL A 36 -3.28 -10.93 -6.10
CA VAL A 36 -4.36 -11.19 -5.14
C VAL A 36 -5.25 -9.95 -4.93
N LEU A 37 -4.70 -8.75 -5.13
CA LEU A 37 -5.42 -7.49 -5.09
C LEU A 37 -4.81 -6.51 -6.10
N SER A 38 -5.65 -5.84 -6.85
CA SER A 38 -5.24 -4.75 -7.75
C SER A 38 -5.43 -3.41 -7.03
N MET A 39 -4.48 -2.51 -7.19
CA MET A 39 -4.48 -1.20 -6.55
C MET A 39 -4.42 -0.09 -7.59
N GLN A 40 -4.71 1.14 -7.15
CA GLN A 40 -4.72 2.31 -8.02
C GLN A 40 -3.38 2.50 -8.73
N ALA A 41 -3.43 2.62 -10.05
CA ALA A 41 -2.26 2.90 -10.88
C ALA A 41 -1.61 4.25 -10.51
N HIS A 42 -0.31 4.37 -10.72
CA HIS A 42 0.52 5.55 -10.43
C HIS A 42 0.67 5.91 -8.95
N SER A 43 0.27 5.05 -8.01
CA SER A 43 0.41 5.32 -6.56
C SER A 43 1.81 5.06 -6.02
N ALA A 44 2.67 4.38 -6.78
CA ALA A 44 4.03 4.02 -6.38
C ALA A 44 4.08 3.31 -5.01
N PRO A 45 3.55 2.08 -4.88
CA PRO A 45 3.70 1.29 -3.66
C PRO A 45 5.19 0.93 -3.48
N LEU A 46 5.76 1.24 -2.31
CA LEU A 46 7.17 0.98 -1.98
C LEU A 46 7.28 -0.03 -0.85
N GLY A 47 6.98 0.38 0.39
CA GLY A 47 7.05 -0.49 1.56
C GLY A 47 5.75 -1.25 1.80
N ILE A 48 5.88 -2.50 2.29
CA ILE A 48 4.76 -3.32 2.74
C ILE A 48 5.14 -4.07 4.02
N THR A 49 4.23 -4.10 4.98
CA THR A 49 4.36 -4.90 6.19
C THR A 49 3.05 -5.57 6.54
N PHE A 50 3.12 -6.72 7.22
CA PHE A 50 1.95 -7.37 7.79
C PHE A 50 1.94 -7.16 9.30
N PHE A 51 0.80 -6.71 9.82
CA PHE A 51 0.65 -6.55 11.26
C PHE A 51 0.62 -7.91 11.93
N ASN A 52 1.61 -8.16 12.79
CA ASN A 52 1.65 -9.35 13.63
C ASN A 52 1.49 -8.92 15.10
N TYR A 53 0.29 -9.09 15.63
CA TYR A 53 -0.01 -8.67 16.97
C TYR A 53 0.87 -9.38 18.00
N SER A 54 1.69 -8.61 18.67
CA SER A 54 2.50 -9.10 19.78
C SER A 54 1.71 -9.02 21.08
N ASN A 55 1.48 -10.18 21.70
CA ASN A 55 0.98 -10.28 23.09
C ASN A 55 2.09 -9.94 24.10
N SER A 56 3.05 -9.10 23.74
CA SER A 56 4.11 -8.77 24.70
C SER A 56 3.45 -8.15 25.94
N SER A 57 3.27 -8.96 26.95
CA SER A 57 3.08 -8.54 28.35
C SER A 57 4.40 -7.91 28.83
N THR A 58 4.88 -6.93 28.08
CA THR A 58 5.95 -6.07 28.55
C THR A 58 5.35 -5.24 29.66
N SER A 59 6.09 -5.10 30.73
CA SER A 59 5.74 -4.20 31.84
C SER A 59 5.30 -2.85 31.27
N ALA A 60 4.37 -2.17 31.91
CA ALA A 60 3.88 -0.84 31.52
C ALA A 60 4.99 0.17 31.17
N ASP A 61 6.21 -0.09 31.65
CA ASP A 61 7.40 0.73 31.40
C ASP A 61 7.93 0.62 29.96
N ASP A 62 7.65 -0.48 29.25
CA ASP A 62 8.21 -0.72 27.91
C ASP A 62 7.29 -0.26 26.75
N CYS A 63 5.99 -0.27 26.97
CA CYS A 63 4.99 0.18 26.00
C CYS A 63 4.00 1.08 26.73
N PRO A 64 4.15 2.40 26.68
CA PRO A 64 3.20 3.33 27.29
C PRO A 64 1.81 3.08 26.72
N ASP A 65 0.83 3.12 27.60
CA ASP A 65 -0.56 2.77 27.33
C ASP A 65 -1.11 3.40 26.07
N ASP A 66 -1.89 2.62 25.34
CA ASP A 66 -2.91 2.97 24.36
C ASP A 66 -2.50 3.34 22.93
N GLY A 67 -1.22 3.25 22.53
CA GLY A 67 -0.83 3.64 21.18
C GLY A 67 -0.80 2.53 20.14
N GLY A 68 -1.02 1.29 20.53
CA GLY A 68 -0.87 0.13 19.65
C GLY A 68 -2.14 -0.26 18.89
N PHE A 69 -1.94 -0.91 17.75
CA PHE A 69 -3.06 -1.45 16.96
C PHE A 69 -3.74 -2.61 17.68
N PRO A 70 -5.06 -2.73 17.57
CA PRO A 70 -5.82 -3.79 18.22
C PRO A 70 -5.56 -5.15 17.57
N LYS A 71 -5.67 -6.22 18.37
CA LYS A 71 -5.53 -7.60 17.90
C LYS A 71 -6.44 -7.94 16.72
N SER A 72 -7.58 -7.29 16.59
CA SER A 72 -8.51 -7.48 15.47
C SER A 72 -7.94 -7.11 14.09
N MET A 73 -6.82 -6.38 14.06
CA MET A 73 -6.09 -6.07 12.82
C MET A 73 -4.95 -7.05 12.52
N ASN A 74 -4.78 -8.09 13.34
CA ASN A 74 -3.72 -9.08 13.13
C ASN A 74 -3.81 -9.69 11.72
N GLY A 75 -2.67 -9.82 11.07
CA GLY A 75 -2.57 -10.33 9.70
C GLY A 75 -2.84 -9.30 8.60
N ASN A 76 -3.39 -8.12 8.90
CA ASN A 76 -3.64 -7.10 7.88
C ASN A 76 -2.33 -6.60 7.27
N ALA A 77 -2.33 -6.39 5.96
CA ALA A 77 -1.22 -5.74 5.27
C ALA A 77 -1.37 -4.20 5.33
N PHE A 78 -0.24 -3.53 5.49
CA PHE A 78 -0.11 -2.07 5.40
C PHE A 78 0.91 -1.74 4.33
N ILE A 79 0.58 -0.80 3.43
CA ILE A 79 1.38 -0.50 2.24
C ILE A 79 1.58 1.00 2.13
N ALA A 80 2.84 1.43 2.06
CA ALA A 80 3.19 2.81 1.81
C ALA A 80 3.08 3.15 0.32
N PHE A 81 2.25 4.11 -0.02
CA PHE A 81 2.13 4.68 -1.35
C PHE A 81 2.86 6.03 -1.40
N HIS A 82 4.01 6.03 -2.07
CA HIS A 82 4.86 7.21 -2.20
C HIS A 82 4.20 8.36 -2.97
N GLY A 83 3.32 8.01 -3.89
CA GLY A 83 2.56 8.95 -4.68
C GLY A 83 3.10 9.20 -6.09
N SER A 84 2.21 9.66 -6.94
CA SER A 84 2.47 9.89 -8.35
C SER A 84 3.39 11.11 -8.57
N TRP A 85 4.20 11.06 -9.62
CA TRP A 85 5.03 12.18 -10.07
C TRP A 85 4.49 12.82 -11.35
N ASN A 86 3.72 12.09 -12.16
CA ASN A 86 3.29 12.47 -13.50
C ASN A 86 1.78 12.31 -13.72
N ARG A 87 0.98 12.43 -12.67
CA ARG A 87 -0.48 12.33 -12.74
C ARG A 87 -1.15 13.63 -12.28
N ASN A 88 -2.22 14.01 -12.98
CA ASN A 88 -3.10 15.11 -12.60
C ASN A 88 -4.56 14.62 -12.60
N PRO A 89 -5.32 14.70 -11.48
CA PRO A 89 -4.83 15.07 -10.15
C PRO A 89 -3.81 14.06 -9.59
N PRO A 90 -2.92 14.48 -8.67
CA PRO A 90 -1.99 13.59 -7.97
C PRO A 90 -2.74 12.49 -7.23
N THR A 91 -2.07 11.33 -7.06
CA THR A 91 -2.64 10.19 -6.33
C THR A 91 -1.55 9.40 -5.60
N GLY A 92 -1.94 8.59 -4.65
CA GLY A 92 -1.03 7.90 -3.73
C GLY A 92 -0.85 8.72 -2.46
N TYR A 93 0.35 9.10 -2.10
CA TYR A 93 0.69 9.94 -0.92
C TYR A 93 -0.02 9.51 0.36
N LYS A 94 -0.10 8.19 0.60
CA LYS A 94 -0.90 7.63 1.70
C LYS A 94 -0.37 6.26 2.14
N VAL A 95 -0.79 5.82 3.29
CA VAL A 95 -0.69 4.40 3.67
C VAL A 95 -2.08 3.79 3.53
N VAL A 96 -2.14 2.62 2.93
CA VAL A 96 -3.37 1.84 2.82
C VAL A 96 -3.29 0.58 3.67
N ARG A 97 -4.45 0.09 4.09
CA ARG A 97 -4.62 -1.17 4.79
C ARG A 97 -5.38 -2.16 3.91
N VAL A 98 -4.95 -3.41 3.93
CA VAL A 98 -5.65 -4.52 3.29
C VAL A 98 -5.98 -5.56 4.36
N PRO A 99 -7.25 -5.71 4.74
CA PRO A 99 -7.67 -6.82 5.61
C PRO A 99 -7.41 -8.15 4.92
N MET A 100 -6.79 -9.08 5.65
CA MET A 100 -6.44 -10.41 5.16
C MET A 100 -7.25 -11.46 5.92
N GLY A 101 -7.72 -12.47 5.20
CA GLY A 101 -8.35 -13.64 5.79
C GLY A 101 -7.34 -14.71 6.22
N ASP A 102 -7.80 -15.70 6.95
CA ASP A 102 -6.98 -16.81 7.45
C ASP A 102 -6.34 -17.65 6.34
N ASN A 103 -6.90 -17.59 5.14
CA ASN A 103 -6.36 -18.24 3.94
C ASN A 103 -5.25 -17.43 3.25
N GLY A 104 -4.84 -16.30 3.82
CA GLY A 104 -3.83 -15.41 3.25
C GLY A 104 -4.29 -14.58 2.06
N ASN A 105 -5.58 -14.55 1.76
CA ASN A 105 -6.14 -13.69 0.71
C ASN A 105 -6.77 -12.42 1.30
N PRO A 106 -6.80 -11.32 0.55
CA PRO A 106 -7.58 -10.15 0.91
C PRO A 106 -9.06 -10.50 1.09
N THR A 107 -9.69 -9.88 2.09
CA THR A 107 -11.14 -10.00 2.32
C THR A 107 -11.92 -8.84 1.71
N VAL A 108 -11.24 -8.00 0.95
CA VAL A 108 -11.77 -6.80 0.29
C VAL A 108 -11.33 -6.76 -1.16
N ASP A 109 -12.11 -6.11 -2.01
CA ASP A 109 -11.80 -5.95 -3.42
C ASP A 109 -10.90 -4.72 -3.70
N GLU A 110 -10.81 -3.81 -2.74
CA GLU A 110 -9.98 -2.60 -2.81
C GLU A 110 -9.26 -2.35 -1.49
N ALA A 111 -8.06 -1.79 -1.56
CA ALA A 111 -7.33 -1.37 -0.38
C ALA A 111 -8.04 -0.19 0.32
N ILE A 112 -8.06 -0.21 1.64
CA ILE A 112 -8.72 0.79 2.47
C ILE A 112 -7.72 1.90 2.80
N ASP A 113 -8.08 3.16 2.57
CA ASP A 113 -7.27 4.30 2.99
C ASP A 113 -7.13 4.30 4.51
N PHE A 114 -5.90 4.34 4.99
CA PHE A 114 -5.60 4.25 6.41
C PHE A 114 -5.02 5.55 6.96
N PHE A 115 -3.97 6.05 6.33
CA PHE A 115 -3.34 7.32 6.69
C PHE A 115 -3.15 8.15 5.42
N CYS A 116 -3.91 9.22 5.26
CA CYS A 116 -3.94 10.00 4.04
C CYS A 116 -4.26 11.47 4.33
N HIS A 117 -3.83 12.33 3.42
CA HIS A 117 -4.27 13.71 3.35
C HIS A 117 -5.48 13.83 2.41
N HIS A 118 -6.49 14.57 2.82
CA HIS A 118 -7.65 14.90 2.01
C HIS A 118 -7.61 16.36 1.58
N ASP A 119 -7.83 16.60 0.30
CA ASP A 119 -8.08 17.93 -0.25
C ASP A 119 -9.28 17.89 -1.21
N LYS A 120 -9.46 18.94 -2.01
CA LYS A 120 -10.55 19.01 -3.00
C LYS A 120 -10.47 17.93 -4.09
N SER A 121 -9.32 17.30 -4.28
CA SER A 121 -9.13 16.20 -5.23
C SER A 121 -9.42 14.82 -4.61
N GLY A 122 -9.69 14.78 -3.32
CA GLY A 122 -10.03 13.56 -2.60
C GLY A 122 -8.88 12.99 -1.75
N SER A 123 -8.98 11.71 -1.41
CA SER A 123 -8.01 10.98 -0.60
C SER A 123 -6.70 10.73 -1.36
N GLY A 124 -5.57 10.81 -0.64
CA GLY A 124 -4.25 10.57 -1.21
C GLY A 124 -3.68 11.73 -2.02
N ALA A 125 -4.18 12.94 -1.75
CA ALA A 125 -3.61 14.18 -2.23
C ALA A 125 -2.20 14.42 -1.66
N LYS A 126 -1.41 15.28 -2.32
CA LYS A 126 -0.11 15.71 -1.80
C LYS A 126 -0.26 16.38 -0.43
N TRP A 127 0.62 15.99 0.49
CA TRP A 127 0.68 16.64 1.79
C TRP A 127 1.27 18.05 1.68
N PRO A 128 0.73 19.03 2.40
CA PRO A 128 1.24 20.42 2.35
C PRO A 128 2.71 20.53 2.77
N ASN A 129 3.16 19.68 3.69
CA ASN A 129 4.54 19.61 4.18
C ASN A 129 5.46 18.74 3.31
N GLY A 130 4.99 18.24 2.18
CA GLY A 130 5.78 17.40 1.28
C GLY A 130 5.93 15.94 1.73
N PHE A 131 5.19 15.47 2.74
CA PHE A 131 5.25 14.10 3.22
C PHE A 131 4.96 13.08 2.09
N ARG A 132 5.83 12.09 1.96
CA ARG A 132 5.72 11.00 0.98
C ARG A 132 6.12 9.68 1.63
N PRO A 133 5.14 8.82 1.95
CA PRO A 133 5.43 7.52 2.57
C PRO A 133 6.38 6.67 1.73
N VAL A 134 7.40 6.09 2.36
CA VAL A 134 8.39 5.22 1.70
C VAL A 134 8.27 3.81 2.24
N ASP A 135 8.32 3.67 3.55
CA ASP A 135 8.29 2.37 4.20
C ASP A 135 7.41 2.40 5.46
N VAL A 136 6.97 1.21 5.86
CA VAL A 136 6.10 1.00 7.02
C VAL A 136 6.56 -0.23 7.78
N VAL A 137 6.60 -0.10 9.12
CA VAL A 137 6.98 -1.21 10.01
C VAL A 137 6.23 -1.09 11.33
N PHE A 138 5.97 -2.22 11.98
CA PHE A 138 5.43 -2.25 13.33
C PHE A 138 6.55 -2.43 14.36
N ASP A 139 6.49 -1.66 15.44
CA ASP A 139 7.37 -1.86 16.58
C ASP A 139 6.81 -2.93 17.56
N LYS A 140 7.59 -3.22 18.61
CA LYS A 140 7.22 -4.17 19.65
C LYS A 140 5.95 -3.80 20.43
N CYS A 141 5.56 -2.54 20.40
CA CYS A 141 4.37 -2.01 21.05
C CYS A 141 3.16 -1.95 20.11
N ASN A 142 3.21 -2.65 19.00
CA ASN A 142 2.15 -2.67 17.97
C ASN A 142 1.85 -1.28 17.37
N ARG A 143 2.81 -0.35 17.35
CA ARG A 143 2.66 0.96 16.73
C ARG A 143 3.22 0.94 15.32
N LEU A 144 2.51 1.56 14.37
CA LEU A 144 2.97 1.71 13.00
C LEU A 144 3.93 2.89 12.89
N LEU A 145 5.13 2.63 12.42
CA LEU A 145 6.12 3.63 12.05
C LEU A 145 6.10 3.80 10.53
N ILE A 146 6.09 5.05 10.08
CA ILE A 146 6.03 5.40 8.65
C ILE A 146 7.23 6.31 8.37
N THR A 147 8.07 5.90 7.42
CA THR A 147 9.17 6.74 6.93
C THR A 147 8.72 7.59 5.76
N SER A 148 9.39 8.73 5.57
CA SER A 148 9.15 9.66 4.47
C SER A 148 10.47 10.16 3.90
N ASP A 149 10.54 10.35 2.58
CA ASP A 149 11.66 11.03 1.91
C ASP A 149 11.27 12.43 1.40
N GLY A 150 10.09 12.89 1.77
CA GLY A 150 9.63 14.24 1.45
C GLY A 150 10.49 15.31 2.10
N THR A 151 10.54 16.49 1.52
CA THR A 151 11.39 17.59 1.95
C THR A 151 11.12 18.00 3.40
N GLY A 152 12.12 17.86 4.26
CA GLY A 152 12.23 18.61 5.51
C GLY A 152 11.43 18.08 6.69
N SER A 153 11.18 16.80 6.77
CA SER A 153 10.61 16.18 7.98
C SER A 153 11.53 15.13 8.55
#